data_99f57be99a6d9b3791bd57da159acfee
#
_entry.id   99f57be99a6d9b3791bd57da159acfee
#
_cell.length_a   1.000
_cell.length_b   1.000
_cell.length_c   1.000
_cell.angle_alpha   90.00
_cell.angle_beta   90.00
_cell.angle_gamma   90.00
#
_symmetry.space_group_name_H-M   'P 1'
#
loop_
_entity.id
_entity.type
_entity.pdbx_description
1 polymer ?
#
loop_
_entity_poly.entity_id
_entity_poly.type
_entity_poly.pdbx_seq_one_letter_code
_entity_poly.pdbx_strand_id
1 'polypeptide(L)'
;MTAVKPESIDLFWQNYNSALCSMPIQASFWDPTEPNVSAVIVSFKPDHAALVDLIKVIRPQVTNLLIVNNGIATELPDLGPELKVDIHNLGDNHGIAYAQNAGIRRLLANGAAHILLLDQDSLPAEDMVVQLARALHDLKEKGEPVAAVGPCYVDSRQGEAASFVYKKGLALKRHPLAPGINIVKVDFLIASGCLIPKDVFSLVGFMEDEMFIDYVDIEWGLRAQILGFNSYGVYSAAMQHSLGDEWFSFRGRRIPLHSAHRHYYHFRNALWLCKRPWISQSWRAILIIRLLKQFVFFSLVANKRPHQIRMMLLGVWHGLRNRMGRFDLTPLK
;
A
#
# COMPACT_ATOMS: atom_id res chain seq x y z
N MET A 1 -20.87 -7.91 11.58
CA MET A 1 -20.11 -6.66 11.28
C MET A 1 -20.40 -5.70 12.43
N THR A 2 -19.48 -5.56 13.37
CA THR A 2 -19.60 -4.58 14.46
C THR A 2 -18.82 -3.34 14.02
N ALA A 3 -19.53 -2.23 13.84
CA ALA A 3 -18.93 -0.93 13.59
C ALA A 3 -17.92 -0.62 14.72
N VAL A 4 -16.74 -0.17 14.34
CA VAL A 4 -15.72 0.31 15.29
C VAL A 4 -16.33 1.52 16.00
N LYS A 5 -16.38 1.47 17.34
CA LYS A 5 -16.92 2.60 18.10
C LYS A 5 -16.02 3.82 17.92
N PRO A 6 -16.58 5.04 17.75
CA PRO A 6 -15.81 6.29 17.63
C PRO A 6 -14.77 6.49 18.74
N GLU A 7 -15.09 6.08 19.96
CA GLU A 7 -14.20 6.18 21.14
C GLU A 7 -12.83 5.46 20.98
N SER A 8 -12.75 4.43 20.13
CA SER A 8 -11.47 3.74 19.87
C SER A 8 -10.54 4.51 18.94
N ILE A 9 -11.10 5.39 18.12
CA ILE A 9 -10.37 6.23 17.17
C ILE A 9 -9.71 7.39 17.93
N ASP A 10 -10.46 8.05 18.80
CA ASP A 10 -9.95 9.16 19.62
C ASP A 10 -8.86 8.70 20.60
N LEU A 11 -9.02 7.52 21.20
CA LEU A 11 -8.01 6.93 22.08
C LEU A 11 -6.72 6.56 21.33
N PHE A 12 -6.83 6.15 20.07
CA PHE A 12 -5.69 5.91 19.21
C PHE A 12 -4.89 7.19 18.96
N TRP A 13 -5.56 8.26 18.53
CA TRP A 13 -4.90 9.55 18.28
C TRP A 13 -4.31 10.17 19.54
N GLN A 14 -4.97 10.02 20.68
CA GLN A 14 -4.44 10.46 21.98
C GLN A 14 -3.17 9.72 22.37
N ASN A 15 -3.15 8.39 22.26
CA ASN A 15 -1.98 7.57 22.59
C ASN A 15 -0.84 7.77 21.56
N TYR A 16 -1.17 7.92 20.28
CA TYR A 16 -0.20 8.22 19.23
C TYR A 16 0.45 9.60 19.45
N ASN A 17 -0.37 10.63 19.71
CA ASN A 17 0.12 11.98 20.00
C ASN A 17 0.94 12.03 21.30
N SER A 18 0.58 11.28 22.34
CA SER A 18 1.37 11.22 23.58
C SER A 18 2.75 10.57 23.40
N ALA A 19 2.86 9.58 22.50
CA ALA A 19 4.14 8.95 22.17
C ALA A 19 5.03 9.83 21.29
N LEU A 20 4.45 10.71 20.47
CA LEU A 20 5.16 11.65 19.58
C LEU A 20 5.40 13.04 20.21
N CYS A 21 4.65 13.41 21.25
CA CYS A 21 4.72 14.73 21.92
C CYS A 21 6.08 15.05 22.57
N SER A 22 7.03 14.12 22.60
CA SER A 22 8.41 14.39 22.99
C SER A 22 9.31 14.87 21.85
N MET A 23 8.82 14.96 20.61
CA MET A 23 9.57 15.51 19.49
C MET A 23 9.20 16.98 19.30
N PRO A 24 10.17 17.92 19.29
CA PRO A 24 9.88 19.30 19.00
C PRO A 24 9.42 19.43 17.55
N ILE A 25 8.12 19.55 17.35
CA ILE A 25 7.54 19.96 16.07
C ILE A 25 7.84 21.46 15.95
N GLN A 26 8.91 21.81 15.26
CA GLN A 26 9.04 23.16 14.74
C GLN A 26 7.94 23.34 13.69
N ALA A 27 6.91 24.09 14.04
CA ALA A 27 5.90 24.58 13.11
C ALA A 27 6.58 25.52 12.10
N SER A 28 7.19 24.99 11.07
CA SER A 28 7.52 25.75 9.89
C SER A 28 6.23 25.98 9.12
N PHE A 29 5.93 27.23 8.83
CA PHE A 29 4.78 27.61 8.02
C PHE A 29 4.79 26.82 6.71
N TRP A 30 3.63 26.23 6.35
CA TRP A 30 3.37 25.68 5.02
C TRP A 30 3.57 26.80 3.99
N ASP A 31 4.51 26.61 3.06
CA ASP A 31 4.72 27.53 1.95
C ASP A 31 3.67 27.21 0.87
N PRO A 32 2.82 28.17 0.47
CA PRO A 32 1.85 27.96 -0.61
C PRO A 32 2.49 27.67 -1.98
N THR A 33 3.81 27.77 -2.12
CA THR A 33 4.56 27.30 -3.28
C THR A 33 4.87 25.81 -3.25
N GLU A 34 4.36 25.06 -2.25
CA GLU A 34 4.62 23.65 -2.04
C GLU A 34 4.04 22.73 -3.11
N PRO A 35 4.63 21.51 -3.19
CA PRO A 35 4.41 20.61 -4.31
C PRO A 35 2.94 20.22 -4.44
N ASN A 36 2.37 20.45 -5.60
CA ASN A 36 1.03 20.01 -5.98
C ASN A 36 0.89 18.50 -5.75
N VAL A 37 0.21 18.12 -4.65
CA VAL A 37 -0.09 16.73 -4.31
C VAL A 37 -1.46 16.38 -4.83
N SER A 38 -1.53 15.36 -5.66
CA SER A 38 -2.78 14.81 -6.17
C SER A 38 -2.93 13.36 -5.70
N ALA A 39 -4.11 13.01 -5.17
CA ALA A 39 -4.36 11.68 -4.64
C ALA A 39 -5.17 10.80 -5.60
N VAL A 40 -4.79 9.53 -5.67
CA VAL A 40 -5.52 8.44 -6.33
C VAL A 40 -6.06 7.51 -5.27
N ILE A 41 -7.37 7.36 -5.19
CA ILE A 41 -8.03 6.29 -4.42
C ILE A 41 -8.45 5.21 -5.42
N VAL A 42 -7.97 3.98 -5.23
CA VAL A 42 -8.49 2.84 -5.99
C VAL A 42 -9.64 2.19 -5.22
N SER A 43 -10.78 2.05 -5.88
CA SER A 43 -12.00 1.52 -5.29
C SER A 43 -12.50 0.30 -6.04
N PHE A 44 -12.87 -0.74 -5.30
CA PHE A 44 -13.53 -1.95 -5.80
C PHE A 44 -14.49 -2.49 -4.75
N LYS A 45 -15.79 -2.44 -5.00
CA LYS A 45 -16.86 -2.85 -4.05
C LYS A 45 -16.64 -2.26 -2.66
N PRO A 46 -16.57 -0.92 -2.54
CA PRO A 46 -16.23 -0.27 -1.29
C PRO A 46 -17.31 -0.42 -0.23
N ASP A 47 -16.89 -0.37 1.04
CA ASP A 47 -17.78 0.08 2.10
C ASP A 47 -18.02 1.59 1.88
N HIS A 48 -19.28 1.97 1.65
CA HIS A 48 -19.62 3.34 1.27
C HIS A 48 -19.30 4.35 2.39
N ALA A 49 -19.54 3.97 3.65
CA ALA A 49 -19.27 4.87 4.78
C ALA A 49 -17.76 5.08 4.95
N ALA A 50 -16.97 4.01 4.90
CA ALA A 50 -15.52 4.10 5.00
C ALA A 50 -14.91 4.93 3.85
N LEU A 51 -15.39 4.76 2.61
CA LEU A 51 -14.92 5.55 1.48
C LEU A 51 -15.25 7.03 1.64
N VAL A 52 -16.46 7.36 2.09
CA VAL A 52 -16.85 8.76 2.35
C VAL A 52 -16.02 9.38 3.46
N ASP A 53 -15.73 8.65 4.53
CA ASP A 53 -14.90 9.13 5.63
C ASP A 53 -13.45 9.36 5.18
N LEU A 54 -12.88 8.45 4.38
CA LEU A 54 -11.56 8.66 3.75
C LEU A 54 -11.55 9.94 2.90
N ILE A 55 -12.57 10.13 2.05
CA ILE A 55 -12.65 11.31 1.18
C ILE A 55 -12.70 12.60 2.00
N LYS A 56 -13.53 12.66 3.05
CA LYS A 56 -13.63 13.83 3.91
C LYS A 56 -12.30 14.23 4.56
N VAL A 57 -11.52 13.24 4.97
CA VAL A 57 -10.22 13.49 5.63
C VAL A 57 -9.13 13.84 4.64
N ILE A 58 -9.09 13.20 3.46
CA ILE A 58 -8.00 13.43 2.51
C ILE A 58 -8.23 14.64 1.60
N ARG A 59 -9.50 14.97 1.28
CA ARG A 59 -9.82 16.05 0.34
C ARG A 59 -9.20 17.41 0.71
N PRO A 60 -9.22 17.88 1.97
CA PRO A 60 -8.59 19.14 2.36
C PRO A 60 -7.05 19.11 2.30
N GLN A 61 -6.44 17.93 2.25
CA GLN A 61 -4.98 17.79 2.26
C GLN A 61 -4.35 17.75 0.87
N VAL A 62 -5.16 17.67 -0.22
CA VAL A 62 -4.64 17.46 -1.58
C VAL A 62 -5.24 18.48 -2.57
N THR A 63 -4.49 18.79 -3.61
CA THR A 63 -4.94 19.69 -4.67
C THR A 63 -6.03 19.03 -5.53
N ASN A 64 -5.80 17.80 -5.97
CA ASN A 64 -6.74 17.03 -6.74
C ASN A 64 -6.99 15.66 -6.09
N LEU A 65 -8.25 15.19 -6.17
CA LEU A 65 -8.63 13.88 -5.67
C LEU A 65 -9.35 13.12 -6.78
N LEU A 66 -8.78 11.98 -7.17
CA LEU A 66 -9.31 11.09 -8.19
C LEU A 66 -9.65 9.73 -7.59
N ILE A 67 -10.89 9.30 -7.73
CA ILE A 67 -11.28 7.92 -7.47
C ILE A 67 -11.22 7.14 -8.78
N VAL A 68 -10.42 6.09 -8.81
CA VAL A 68 -10.45 5.09 -9.88
C VAL A 68 -11.33 3.94 -9.42
N ASN A 69 -12.54 3.89 -9.96
CA ASN A 69 -13.47 2.80 -9.71
C ASN A 69 -13.09 1.60 -10.57
N ASN A 70 -12.48 0.62 -9.93
CA ASN A 70 -12.01 -0.63 -10.55
C ASN A 70 -13.13 -1.69 -10.60
N GLY A 71 -14.36 -1.25 -10.84
CA GLY A 71 -15.57 -2.02 -10.92
C GLY A 71 -16.61 -1.31 -11.78
N ILE A 72 -17.88 -1.64 -11.58
CA ILE A 72 -18.98 -0.97 -12.27
C ILE A 72 -19.41 0.32 -11.55
N ALA A 73 -19.90 1.30 -12.29
CA ALA A 73 -20.20 2.64 -11.77
C ALA A 73 -21.22 2.64 -10.60
N THR A 74 -22.15 1.71 -10.61
CA THR A 74 -23.20 1.58 -9.57
C THR A 74 -22.69 1.09 -8.21
N GLU A 75 -21.41 0.70 -8.10
CA GLU A 75 -20.80 0.26 -6.84
C GLU A 75 -20.29 1.42 -5.98
N LEU A 76 -20.21 2.64 -6.53
CA LEU A 76 -19.83 3.82 -5.75
C LEU A 76 -21.04 4.47 -5.08
N PRO A 77 -20.85 5.08 -3.88
CA PRO A 77 -21.89 5.93 -3.28
C PRO A 77 -22.09 7.21 -4.10
N ASP A 78 -23.23 7.86 -3.90
CA ASP A 78 -23.40 9.25 -4.34
C ASP A 78 -22.51 10.15 -3.47
N LEU A 79 -21.51 10.76 -4.09
CA LEU A 79 -20.51 11.58 -3.39
C LEU A 79 -20.89 13.06 -3.31
N GLY A 80 -21.92 13.48 -4.04
CA GLY A 80 -22.31 14.88 -4.11
C GLY A 80 -21.20 15.82 -4.65
N PRO A 81 -21.57 16.97 -5.21
CA PRO A 81 -20.62 17.92 -5.82
C PRO A 81 -19.74 18.64 -4.78
N GLU A 82 -20.15 18.69 -3.52
CA GLU A 82 -19.44 19.35 -2.42
C GLU A 82 -18.10 18.70 -2.10
N LEU A 83 -17.95 17.41 -2.32
CA LEU A 83 -16.70 16.70 -2.07
C LEU A 83 -15.63 16.96 -3.14
N LYS A 84 -16.00 17.53 -4.30
CA LYS A 84 -15.07 17.90 -5.40
C LYS A 84 -14.10 16.79 -5.75
N VAL A 85 -14.65 15.61 -6.04
CA VAL A 85 -13.90 14.38 -6.37
C VAL A 85 -14.12 14.05 -7.83
N ASP A 86 -13.05 13.81 -8.57
CA ASP A 86 -13.11 13.25 -9.90
C ASP A 86 -13.26 11.74 -9.84
N ILE A 87 -14.08 11.17 -10.75
CA ILE A 87 -14.26 9.72 -10.85
C ILE A 87 -13.80 9.23 -12.23
N HIS A 88 -13.05 8.14 -12.23
CA HIS A 88 -12.68 7.38 -13.41
C HIS A 88 -13.17 5.95 -13.30
N ASN A 89 -14.21 5.60 -14.05
CA ASN A 89 -14.76 4.25 -14.06
C ASN A 89 -14.02 3.39 -15.08
N LEU A 90 -13.50 2.23 -14.64
CA LEU A 90 -12.86 1.24 -15.52
C LEU A 90 -13.87 0.25 -16.11
N GLY A 91 -15.06 0.11 -15.51
CA GLY A 91 -16.16 -0.75 -15.99
C GLY A 91 -16.02 -2.22 -15.62
N ASP A 92 -14.82 -2.70 -15.26
CA ASP A 92 -14.55 -4.06 -14.77
C ASP A 92 -13.33 -4.03 -13.85
N ASN A 93 -13.08 -5.13 -13.14
CA ASN A 93 -11.90 -5.30 -12.29
C ASN A 93 -10.66 -5.66 -13.12
N HIS A 94 -9.77 -4.69 -13.31
CA HIS A 94 -8.50 -4.83 -14.00
C HIS A 94 -7.31 -5.10 -13.06
N GLY A 95 -7.56 -5.19 -11.75
CA GLY A 95 -6.54 -5.31 -10.71
C GLY A 95 -6.03 -3.97 -10.21
N ILE A 96 -5.41 -4.01 -9.00
CA ILE A 96 -4.96 -2.80 -8.30
C ILE A 96 -3.86 -2.06 -9.07
N ALA A 97 -2.91 -2.79 -9.68
CA ALA A 97 -1.79 -2.19 -10.40
C ALA A 97 -2.26 -1.36 -11.60
N TYR A 98 -3.14 -1.92 -12.43
CA TYR A 98 -3.72 -1.20 -13.57
C TYR A 98 -4.53 0.00 -13.12
N ALA A 99 -5.37 -0.15 -12.09
CA ALA A 99 -6.19 0.94 -11.58
C ALA A 99 -5.34 2.09 -11.02
N GLN A 100 -4.29 1.79 -10.25
CA GLN A 100 -3.31 2.78 -9.80
C GLN A 100 -2.70 3.51 -11.00
N ASN A 101 -2.21 2.77 -11.99
CA ASN A 101 -1.58 3.35 -13.19
C ASN A 101 -2.53 4.24 -14.00
N ALA A 102 -3.80 3.85 -14.13
CA ALA A 102 -4.82 4.67 -14.80
C ALA A 102 -4.99 6.03 -14.09
N GLY A 103 -5.09 6.02 -12.76
CA GLY A 103 -5.17 7.23 -11.95
C GLY A 103 -3.91 8.09 -12.01
N ILE A 104 -2.75 7.47 -11.85
CA ILE A 104 -1.44 8.14 -11.90
C ILE A 104 -1.27 8.87 -13.24
N ARG A 105 -1.46 8.17 -14.37
CA ARG A 105 -1.32 8.77 -15.72
C ARG A 105 -2.26 9.96 -15.90
N ARG A 106 -3.51 9.84 -15.45
CA ARG A 106 -4.49 10.94 -15.57
C ARG A 106 -4.08 12.16 -14.75
N LEU A 107 -3.65 11.97 -13.50
CA LEU A 107 -3.22 13.09 -12.66
C LEU A 107 -1.91 13.74 -13.14
N LEU A 108 -0.94 12.93 -13.61
CA LEU A 108 0.30 13.46 -14.20
C LEU A 108 0.02 14.28 -15.47
N ALA A 109 -0.91 13.83 -16.33
CA ALA A 109 -1.34 14.59 -17.50
C ALA A 109 -2.01 15.92 -17.12
N ASN A 110 -2.63 16.00 -15.96
CA ASN A 110 -3.22 17.21 -15.39
C ASN A 110 -2.21 18.05 -14.57
N GLY A 111 -0.91 17.77 -14.65
CA GLY A 111 0.14 18.60 -14.07
C GLY A 111 0.45 18.30 -12.59
N ALA A 112 0.04 17.15 -12.05
CA ALA A 112 0.41 16.75 -10.69
C ALA A 112 1.94 16.67 -10.54
N ALA A 113 2.48 17.29 -9.48
CA ALA A 113 3.91 17.20 -9.16
C ALA A 113 4.23 15.99 -8.28
N HIS A 114 3.28 15.56 -7.46
CA HIS A 114 3.39 14.41 -6.56
C HIS A 114 2.10 13.63 -6.59
N ILE A 115 2.22 12.30 -6.57
CA ILE A 115 1.07 11.38 -6.53
C ILE A 115 1.04 10.70 -5.17
N LEU A 116 -0.10 10.80 -4.49
CA LEU A 116 -0.41 10.05 -3.28
C LEU A 116 -1.34 8.88 -3.66
N LEU A 117 -0.93 7.67 -3.34
CA LEU A 117 -1.76 6.47 -3.55
C LEU A 117 -2.51 6.12 -2.26
N LEU A 118 -3.78 5.75 -2.37
CA LEU A 118 -4.61 5.34 -1.24
C LEU A 118 -5.50 4.16 -1.62
N ASP A 119 -5.66 3.24 -0.68
CA ASP A 119 -6.66 2.18 -0.74
C ASP A 119 -7.96 2.68 -0.11
N GLN A 120 -9.10 2.17 -0.56
CA GLN A 120 -10.44 2.61 -0.15
C GLN A 120 -10.78 2.42 1.33
N ASP A 121 -10.01 1.61 2.05
CA ASP A 121 -10.18 1.23 3.46
C ASP A 121 -9.13 1.87 4.38
N SER A 122 -8.42 2.87 3.88
CA SER A 122 -7.42 3.64 4.63
C SER A 122 -8.03 4.88 5.27
N LEU A 123 -7.58 5.22 6.47
CA LEU A 123 -7.99 6.45 7.16
C LEU A 123 -6.74 7.22 7.60
N PRO A 124 -6.30 8.22 6.81
CA PRO A 124 -5.13 9.04 7.16
C PRO A 124 -5.42 9.99 8.32
N ALA A 125 -4.36 10.43 9.01
CA ALA A 125 -4.43 11.57 9.90
C ALA A 125 -4.67 12.86 9.10
N GLU A 126 -5.25 13.87 9.74
CA GLU A 126 -5.56 15.17 9.11
C GLU A 126 -4.32 15.93 8.63
N ASP A 127 -3.13 15.60 9.14
CA ASP A 127 -1.85 16.19 8.78
C ASP A 127 -0.92 15.25 8.00
N MET A 128 -1.38 14.05 7.64
CA MET A 128 -0.53 13.02 7.03
C MET A 128 0.20 13.52 5.79
N VAL A 129 -0.49 14.21 4.89
CA VAL A 129 0.10 14.68 3.62
C VAL A 129 1.17 15.73 3.86
N VAL A 130 0.96 16.66 4.79
CA VAL A 130 1.95 17.69 5.12
C VAL A 130 3.19 17.08 5.77
N GLN A 131 3.04 16.05 6.61
CA GLN A 131 4.17 15.35 7.21
C GLN A 131 4.99 14.60 6.15
N LEU A 132 4.33 13.94 5.22
CA LEU A 132 5.00 13.25 4.08
C LEU A 132 5.72 14.25 3.16
N ALA A 133 5.07 15.36 2.81
CA ALA A 133 5.66 16.37 1.94
C ALA A 133 6.89 17.02 2.58
N ARG A 134 6.86 17.33 3.87
CA ARG A 134 8.03 17.82 4.62
C ARG A 134 9.17 16.83 4.61
N ALA A 135 8.88 15.57 4.93
CA ALA A 135 9.90 14.52 4.92
C ALA A 135 10.54 14.34 3.54
N LEU A 136 9.73 14.40 2.48
CA LEU A 136 10.20 14.35 1.10
C LEU A 136 11.10 15.54 0.76
N HIS A 137 10.69 16.74 1.15
CA HIS A 137 11.47 17.97 0.94
C HIS A 137 12.82 17.86 1.67
N ASP A 138 12.84 17.53 2.96
CA ASP A 138 14.05 17.43 3.78
C ASP A 138 15.03 16.39 3.24
N LEU A 139 14.52 15.28 2.71
CA LEU A 139 15.35 14.25 2.08
C LEU A 139 15.97 14.74 0.76
N LYS A 140 15.19 15.44 -0.08
CA LYS A 140 15.69 16.01 -1.34
C LYS A 140 16.74 17.10 -1.10
N GLU A 141 16.55 17.97 -0.12
CA GLU A 141 17.53 19.00 0.28
C GLU A 141 18.86 18.37 0.76
N LYS A 142 18.83 17.16 1.32
CA LYS A 142 20.01 16.37 1.66
C LYS A 142 20.63 15.64 0.46
N GLY A 143 20.08 15.79 -0.74
CA GLY A 143 20.53 15.11 -1.94
C GLY A 143 20.17 13.63 -2.02
N GLU A 144 19.21 13.16 -1.20
CA GLU A 144 18.78 11.77 -1.24
C GLU A 144 17.93 11.50 -2.51
N PRO A 145 18.22 10.40 -3.23
CA PRO A 145 17.43 9.99 -4.37
C PRO A 145 16.14 9.28 -3.89
N VAL A 146 15.09 10.05 -3.64
CA VAL A 146 13.85 9.53 -3.05
C VAL A 146 12.93 8.95 -4.11
N ALA A 147 12.58 7.66 -3.98
CA ALA A 147 11.53 7.02 -4.76
C ALA A 147 10.14 7.38 -4.23
N ALA A 148 9.93 7.18 -2.94
CA ALA A 148 8.67 7.42 -2.26
C ALA A 148 8.90 7.66 -0.76
N VAL A 149 7.97 8.37 -0.14
CA VAL A 149 7.81 8.43 1.31
C VAL A 149 6.44 7.86 1.68
N GLY A 150 6.33 7.15 2.82
CA GLY A 150 5.07 6.55 3.24
C GLY A 150 4.84 6.64 4.73
N PRO A 151 3.56 6.63 5.18
CA PRO A 151 3.20 6.82 6.58
C PRO A 151 3.47 5.58 7.43
N CYS A 152 3.58 5.80 8.73
CA CYS A 152 3.42 4.76 9.73
C CYS A 152 1.93 4.40 9.83
N TYR A 153 1.58 3.15 9.64
CA TYR A 153 0.19 2.73 9.78
C TYR A 153 -0.02 1.89 11.03
N VAL A 154 -1.23 1.99 11.54
CA VAL A 154 -1.69 1.24 12.68
C VAL A 154 -2.82 0.35 12.22
N ASP A 155 -2.71 -0.94 12.50
CA ASP A 155 -3.86 -1.81 12.38
C ASP A 155 -4.85 -1.45 13.48
N SER A 156 -5.96 -0.84 13.11
CA SER A 156 -7.04 -0.42 14.02
C SER A 156 -7.51 -1.54 14.95
N ARG A 157 -7.20 -2.80 14.61
CA ARG A 157 -7.58 -4.00 15.33
C ARG A 157 -6.51 -4.51 16.32
N GLN A 158 -5.25 -4.09 16.16
CA GLN A 158 -4.14 -4.50 17.03
C GLN A 158 -3.68 -3.39 17.98
N GLY A 159 -3.99 -2.14 17.66
CA GLY A 159 -3.63 -0.98 18.50
C GLY A 159 -2.14 -0.65 18.51
N GLU A 160 -1.32 -1.39 17.77
CA GLU A 160 0.13 -1.17 17.69
C GLU A 160 0.51 -0.57 16.33
N ALA A 161 1.40 0.44 16.37
CA ALA A 161 1.99 1.01 15.18
C ALA A 161 2.83 -0.04 14.43
N ALA A 162 2.53 -0.24 13.15
CA ALA A 162 3.30 -1.16 12.33
C ALA A 162 4.67 -0.57 12.04
N SER A 163 5.72 -1.19 12.60
CA SER A 163 7.09 -0.81 12.33
C SER A 163 7.44 -1.06 10.87
N PHE A 164 8.17 -0.14 10.26
CA PHE A 164 8.69 -0.26 8.91
C PHE A 164 9.63 -1.45 8.75
N VAL A 165 9.59 -2.07 7.58
CA VAL A 165 10.33 -3.31 7.30
C VAL A 165 11.55 -3.03 6.42
N TYR A 166 12.68 -3.62 6.78
CA TYR A 166 13.91 -3.58 5.98
C TYR A 166 14.59 -4.95 5.93
N LYS A 167 15.36 -5.17 4.90
CA LYS A 167 16.12 -6.40 4.73
C LYS A 167 17.46 -6.33 5.49
N LYS A 168 17.75 -7.36 6.30
CA LYS A 168 19.07 -7.57 6.91
C LYS A 168 19.54 -9.00 6.63
N GLY A 169 20.48 -9.15 5.70
CA GLY A 169 20.93 -10.45 5.22
C GLY A 169 19.79 -11.22 4.52
N LEU A 170 19.44 -12.40 5.04
CA LEU A 170 18.34 -13.25 4.55
C LEU A 170 17.04 -13.12 5.38
N ALA A 171 16.91 -12.07 6.17
CA ALA A 171 15.73 -11.84 7.00
C ALA A 171 15.14 -10.43 6.77
N LEU A 172 13.82 -10.34 6.87
CA LEU A 172 13.13 -9.07 7.02
C LEU A 172 13.07 -8.71 8.49
N LYS A 173 13.54 -7.52 8.84
CA LYS A 173 13.49 -6.97 10.19
C LYS A 173 12.60 -5.75 10.23
N ARG A 174 12.15 -5.39 11.42
CA ARG A 174 11.37 -4.18 11.66
C ARG A 174 12.27 -3.12 12.28
N HIS A 175 12.14 -1.87 11.83
CA HIS A 175 12.75 -0.74 12.49
C HIS A 175 12.11 -0.55 13.87
N PRO A 176 12.91 -0.42 14.94
CA PRO A 176 12.33 -0.08 16.23
C PRO A 176 11.78 1.35 16.20
N LEU A 177 10.64 1.56 16.86
CA LEU A 177 10.18 2.91 17.22
C LEU A 177 11.15 3.41 18.31
N ALA A 178 11.97 4.39 17.97
CA ALA A 178 12.91 4.98 18.91
C ALA A 178 12.72 6.52 18.96
N PRO A 179 12.77 7.13 20.15
CA PRO A 179 12.70 8.59 20.28
C PRO A 179 13.74 9.29 19.39
N GLY A 180 13.33 10.34 18.70
CA GLY A 180 14.21 11.13 17.82
C GLY A 180 14.41 10.58 16.41
N ILE A 181 13.91 9.38 16.08
CA ILE A 181 13.96 8.82 14.73
C ILE A 181 12.59 9.03 14.08
N ASN A 182 12.49 9.98 13.15
CA ASN A 182 11.26 10.24 12.39
C ASN A 182 11.25 9.57 11.02
N ILE A 183 12.40 9.51 10.33
CA ILE A 183 12.49 9.00 8.96
C ILE A 183 13.44 7.81 8.93
N VAL A 184 13.00 6.70 8.32
CA VAL A 184 13.79 5.48 8.17
C VAL A 184 13.80 4.99 6.74
N LYS A 185 14.98 4.58 6.25
CA LYS A 185 15.09 3.97 4.93
C LYS A 185 14.53 2.54 4.97
N VAL A 186 13.76 2.19 3.95
CA VAL A 186 13.12 0.87 3.82
C VAL A 186 13.34 0.28 2.44
N ASP A 187 13.14 -1.03 2.30
CA ASP A 187 13.30 -1.68 1.00
C ASP A 187 12.05 -1.46 0.11
N PHE A 188 10.89 -1.36 0.69
CA PHE A 188 9.62 -1.06 0.03
C PHE A 188 8.62 -0.48 1.03
N LEU A 189 7.59 0.16 0.51
CA LEU A 189 6.43 0.66 1.26
C LEU A 189 5.17 -0.06 0.76
N ILE A 190 4.15 -0.11 1.58
CA ILE A 190 2.79 -0.45 1.10
C ILE A 190 2.30 0.71 0.24
N ALA A 191 1.61 0.42 -0.86
CA ALA A 191 1.16 1.43 -1.80
C ALA A 191 0.25 2.48 -1.16
N SER A 192 -0.65 2.07 -0.27
CA SER A 192 -1.53 3.01 0.43
C SER A 192 -0.75 3.96 1.32
N GLY A 193 -0.97 5.27 1.15
CA GLY A 193 -0.23 6.35 1.81
C GLY A 193 1.10 6.73 1.15
N CYS A 194 1.55 6.04 0.11
CA CYS A 194 2.80 6.40 -0.59
C CYS A 194 2.66 7.71 -1.36
N LEU A 195 3.53 8.66 -1.05
CA LEU A 195 3.73 9.90 -1.80
C LEU A 195 4.95 9.74 -2.71
N ILE A 196 4.72 9.84 -4.03
CA ILE A 196 5.71 9.57 -5.09
C ILE A 196 5.89 10.83 -5.95
N PRO A 197 7.12 11.36 -6.13
CA PRO A 197 7.38 12.46 -7.04
C PRO A 197 7.14 12.05 -8.51
N LYS A 198 6.61 12.97 -9.32
CA LYS A 198 6.31 12.71 -10.76
C LYS A 198 7.51 12.18 -11.54
N ASP A 199 8.70 12.74 -11.27
CA ASP A 199 9.91 12.42 -12.02
C ASP A 199 10.33 10.95 -11.83
N VAL A 200 9.98 10.36 -10.70
CA VAL A 200 10.27 8.95 -10.40
C VAL A 200 9.52 8.01 -11.36
N PHE A 201 8.30 8.35 -11.76
CA PHE A 201 7.57 7.54 -12.75
C PHE A 201 8.24 7.51 -14.12
N SER A 202 8.94 8.58 -14.50
CA SER A 202 9.71 8.62 -15.74
C SER A 202 10.99 7.76 -15.70
N LEU A 203 11.57 7.59 -14.52
CA LEU A 203 12.85 6.91 -14.30
C LEU A 203 12.67 5.45 -13.86
N VAL A 204 11.74 5.19 -12.96
CA VAL A 204 11.44 3.86 -12.42
C VAL A 204 10.35 3.17 -13.24
N GLY A 205 9.42 3.93 -13.80
CA GLY A 205 8.23 3.42 -14.48
C GLY A 205 7.04 3.27 -13.55
N PHE A 206 5.92 2.86 -14.14
CA PHE A 206 4.65 2.61 -13.45
C PHE A 206 4.64 1.25 -12.76
N MET A 207 3.56 0.93 -12.05
CA MET A 207 3.34 -0.38 -11.45
C MET A 207 3.24 -1.46 -12.55
N GLU A 208 3.55 -2.72 -12.21
CA GLU A 208 3.44 -3.82 -13.16
C GLU A 208 1.98 -4.27 -13.29
N ASP A 209 1.29 -3.83 -14.36
CA ASP A 209 -0.15 -4.06 -14.59
C ASP A 209 -0.52 -5.55 -14.51
N GLU A 210 0.33 -6.42 -15.06
CA GLU A 210 0.07 -7.84 -15.13
C GLU A 210 0.10 -8.57 -13.79
N MET A 211 0.61 -7.93 -12.73
CA MET A 211 0.54 -8.49 -11.38
C MET A 211 -0.87 -8.57 -10.84
N PHE A 212 -1.78 -7.73 -11.29
CA PHE A 212 -3.17 -7.67 -10.89
C PHE A 212 -3.35 -7.27 -9.43
N ILE A 213 -2.90 -8.07 -8.45
CA ILE A 213 -2.94 -7.83 -7.01
C ILE A 213 -1.81 -8.61 -6.31
N ASP A 214 -1.37 -8.14 -5.15
CA ASP A 214 -0.26 -8.66 -4.34
C ASP A 214 1.12 -8.52 -5.01
N TYR A 215 2.13 -8.11 -4.24
CA TYR A 215 3.51 -7.84 -4.66
C TYR A 215 3.72 -6.62 -5.59
N VAL A 216 2.70 -5.88 -5.93
CA VAL A 216 2.78 -4.72 -6.81
C VAL A 216 3.71 -3.65 -6.22
N ASP A 217 3.49 -3.32 -4.97
CA ASP A 217 4.27 -2.38 -4.17
C ASP A 217 5.70 -2.86 -3.88
N ILE A 218 5.84 -4.15 -3.57
CA ILE A 218 7.16 -4.77 -3.33
C ILE A 218 8.00 -4.77 -4.60
N GLU A 219 7.42 -5.15 -5.75
CA GLU A 219 8.08 -5.12 -7.05
C GLU A 219 8.56 -3.72 -7.36
N TRP A 220 7.66 -2.74 -7.30
CA TRP A 220 7.97 -1.36 -7.63
C TRP A 220 9.05 -0.76 -6.73
N GLY A 221 8.95 -0.98 -5.41
CA GLY A 221 9.95 -0.50 -4.46
C GLY A 221 11.33 -1.11 -4.66
N LEU A 222 11.40 -2.42 -4.91
CA LEU A 222 12.68 -3.09 -5.19
C LEU A 222 13.28 -2.69 -6.54
N ARG A 223 12.45 -2.44 -7.55
CA ARG A 223 12.88 -1.92 -8.86
C ARG A 223 13.40 -0.49 -8.72
N ALA A 224 12.75 0.36 -7.97
CA ALA A 224 13.24 1.70 -7.65
C ALA A 224 14.61 1.65 -6.97
N GLN A 225 14.79 0.76 -6.00
CA GLN A 225 16.06 0.60 -5.27
C GLN A 225 17.22 0.20 -6.19
N ILE A 226 16.99 -0.70 -7.15
CA ILE A 226 18.01 -1.11 -8.14
C ILE A 226 18.38 0.03 -9.07
N LEU A 227 17.46 0.93 -9.36
CA LEU A 227 17.70 2.13 -10.16
C LEU A 227 18.31 3.28 -9.36
N GLY A 228 18.66 3.03 -8.08
CA GLY A 228 19.34 3.99 -7.21
C GLY A 228 18.40 4.87 -6.38
N PHE A 229 17.06 4.66 -6.46
CA PHE A 229 16.10 5.42 -5.68
C PHE A 229 15.71 4.69 -4.39
N ASN A 230 15.53 5.43 -3.31
CA ASN A 230 15.25 4.89 -1.99
C ASN A 230 13.84 5.23 -1.53
N SER A 231 13.20 4.30 -0.84
CA SER A 231 11.92 4.51 -0.15
C SER A 231 12.15 4.80 1.33
N TYR A 232 11.33 5.67 1.92
CA TYR A 232 11.46 6.08 3.32
C TYR A 232 10.13 6.01 4.04
N GLY A 233 10.14 5.39 5.22
CA GLY A 233 9.03 5.44 6.16
C GLY A 233 9.11 6.66 7.06
N VAL A 234 7.98 7.33 7.29
CA VAL A 234 7.85 8.57 8.07
C VAL A 234 6.97 8.30 9.27
N TYR A 235 7.53 8.31 10.48
CA TYR A 235 6.79 8.01 11.70
C TYR A 235 5.83 9.12 12.13
N SER A 236 6.12 10.39 11.80
CA SER A 236 5.21 11.50 12.08
C SER A 236 3.98 11.53 11.17
N ALA A 237 4.00 10.83 10.05
CA ALA A 237 2.84 10.68 9.18
C ALA A 237 2.07 9.42 9.58
N ALA A 238 0.84 9.56 10.02
CA ALA A 238 0.06 8.45 10.53
C ALA A 238 -1.14 8.11 9.65
N MET A 239 -1.46 6.82 9.57
CA MET A 239 -2.62 6.32 8.85
C MET A 239 -3.16 5.06 9.53
N GLN A 240 -4.48 4.96 9.67
CA GLN A 240 -5.12 3.68 9.99
C GLN A 240 -5.35 2.90 8.71
N HIS A 241 -5.03 1.62 8.74
CA HIS A 241 -5.26 0.73 7.62
C HIS A 241 -5.68 -0.65 8.10
N SER A 242 -6.71 -1.22 7.50
CA SER A 242 -7.22 -2.54 7.83
C SER A 242 -6.56 -3.59 6.95
N LEU A 243 -5.61 -4.35 7.50
CA LEU A 243 -4.95 -5.44 6.77
C LEU A 243 -5.79 -6.73 6.80
N GLY A 244 -6.38 -7.11 5.65
CA GLY A 244 -6.99 -8.43 5.42
C GLY A 244 -8.46 -8.59 5.83
N ASP A 245 -9.15 -9.54 5.19
CA ASP A 245 -10.60 -9.76 5.31
C ASP A 245 -10.99 -10.56 6.56
N GLU A 246 -10.19 -11.58 6.95
CA GLU A 246 -10.40 -12.45 8.10
C GLU A 246 -9.08 -12.71 8.86
N TRP A 247 -9.18 -13.12 10.11
CA TRP A 247 -8.03 -13.40 10.98
C TRP A 247 -8.06 -14.81 11.52
N PHE A 248 -6.91 -15.43 11.53
CA PHE A 248 -6.67 -16.64 12.33
C PHE A 248 -5.75 -16.31 13.50
N SER A 249 -6.20 -16.62 14.72
CA SER A 249 -5.37 -16.45 15.91
C SER A 249 -4.51 -17.71 16.14
N PHE A 250 -3.18 -17.56 16.01
CA PHE A 250 -2.24 -18.64 16.26
C PHE A 250 -1.17 -18.20 17.27
N ARG A 251 -1.13 -18.85 18.42
CA ARG A 251 -0.19 -18.53 19.52
C ARG A 251 -0.18 -17.05 19.91
N GLY A 252 -1.35 -16.42 20.02
CA GLY A 252 -1.51 -15.01 20.38
C GLY A 252 -1.22 -14.01 19.24
N ARG A 253 -0.87 -14.49 18.03
CA ARG A 253 -0.70 -13.65 16.85
C ARG A 253 -1.89 -13.78 15.93
N ARG A 254 -2.40 -12.66 15.47
CA ARG A 254 -3.43 -12.61 14.42
C ARG A 254 -2.76 -12.69 13.05
N ILE A 255 -3.10 -13.72 12.29
CA ILE A 255 -2.58 -13.93 10.94
C ILE A 255 -3.71 -13.64 9.97
N PRO A 256 -3.56 -12.69 9.02
CA PRO A 256 -4.60 -12.42 8.06
C PRO A 256 -4.83 -13.63 7.17
N LEU A 257 -6.08 -14.06 7.06
CA LEU A 257 -6.51 -15.09 6.12
C LEU A 257 -6.95 -14.40 4.83
N HIS A 258 -6.31 -14.78 3.75
CA HIS A 258 -6.71 -14.34 2.42
C HIS A 258 -7.52 -15.42 1.72
N SER A 259 -8.35 -15.01 0.77
CA SER A 259 -9.08 -15.94 -0.08
C SER A 259 -8.12 -16.83 -0.88
N ALA A 260 -8.59 -18.00 -1.31
CA ALA A 260 -7.78 -18.91 -2.13
C ALA A 260 -7.29 -18.25 -3.44
N HIS A 261 -8.11 -17.36 -4.03
CA HIS A 261 -7.72 -16.55 -5.19
C HIS A 261 -6.54 -15.63 -4.89
N ARG A 262 -6.51 -15.04 -3.73
CA ARG A 262 -5.43 -14.15 -3.33
C ARG A 262 -4.14 -14.94 -3.10
N HIS A 263 -4.22 -16.16 -2.55
CA HIS A 263 -3.07 -17.06 -2.46
C HIS A 263 -2.51 -17.43 -3.84
N TYR A 264 -3.37 -17.62 -4.86
CA TYR A 264 -2.92 -17.84 -6.24
C TYR A 264 -2.03 -16.67 -6.72
N TYR A 265 -2.51 -15.42 -6.63
CA TYR A 265 -1.73 -14.26 -7.05
C TYR A 265 -0.44 -14.10 -6.25
N HIS A 266 -0.52 -14.29 -4.94
CA HIS A 266 0.63 -14.18 -4.05
C HIS A 266 1.76 -15.15 -4.46
N PHE A 267 1.44 -16.41 -4.72
CA PHE A 267 2.44 -17.41 -5.15
C PHE A 267 2.93 -17.16 -6.57
N ARG A 268 2.04 -16.80 -7.49
CA ARG A 268 2.38 -16.48 -8.88
C ARG A 268 3.35 -15.32 -8.97
N ASN A 269 2.99 -14.21 -8.33
CA ASN A 269 3.73 -12.96 -8.42
C ASN A 269 5.09 -13.05 -7.73
N ALA A 270 5.18 -13.70 -6.57
CA ALA A 270 6.45 -13.90 -5.89
C ALA A 270 7.44 -14.73 -6.75
N LEU A 271 6.97 -15.78 -7.40
CA LEU A 271 7.83 -16.58 -8.30
C LEU A 271 8.19 -15.83 -9.57
N TRP A 272 7.26 -15.10 -10.16
CA TRP A 272 7.54 -14.22 -11.28
C TRP A 272 8.62 -13.19 -10.91
N LEU A 273 8.51 -12.56 -9.75
CA LEU A 273 9.49 -11.61 -9.22
C LEU A 273 10.86 -12.27 -9.00
N CYS A 274 10.92 -13.49 -8.44
CA CYS A 274 12.17 -14.24 -8.28
C CYS A 274 12.93 -14.48 -9.58
N LYS A 275 12.22 -14.50 -10.73
CA LYS A 275 12.83 -14.73 -12.05
C LYS A 275 13.38 -13.45 -12.69
N ARG A 276 13.10 -12.27 -12.12
CA ARG A 276 13.63 -11.01 -12.66
C ARG A 276 15.14 -10.96 -12.51
N PRO A 277 15.90 -10.58 -13.57
CA PRO A 277 17.35 -10.59 -13.54
C PRO A 277 17.91 -9.60 -12.50
N TRP A 278 17.21 -8.52 -12.25
CA TRP A 278 17.59 -7.47 -11.33
C TRP A 278 17.32 -7.79 -9.85
N ILE A 279 16.54 -8.81 -9.52
CA ILE A 279 16.32 -9.24 -8.13
C ILE A 279 17.58 -9.88 -7.56
N SER A 280 18.06 -9.39 -6.41
CA SER A 280 19.23 -9.93 -5.72
C SER A 280 18.99 -11.36 -5.21
N GLN A 281 20.06 -12.16 -5.10
CA GLN A 281 19.98 -13.54 -4.61
C GLN A 281 19.40 -13.61 -3.18
N SER A 282 19.72 -12.62 -2.33
CA SER A 282 19.16 -12.54 -0.98
C SER A 282 17.64 -12.33 -1.00
N TRP A 283 17.13 -11.49 -1.90
CA TRP A 283 15.69 -11.30 -2.06
C TRP A 283 15.00 -12.56 -2.61
N ARG A 284 15.61 -13.24 -3.59
CA ARG A 284 15.10 -14.53 -4.09
C ARG A 284 14.96 -15.55 -2.97
N ALA A 285 16.01 -15.69 -2.13
CA ALA A 285 15.98 -16.60 -0.99
C ALA A 285 14.88 -16.25 0.02
N ILE A 286 14.74 -14.95 0.37
CA ILE A 286 13.67 -14.48 1.27
C ILE A 286 12.28 -14.82 0.72
N LEU A 287 12.02 -14.54 -0.57
CA LEU A 287 10.74 -14.79 -1.20
C LEU A 287 10.43 -16.29 -1.22
N ILE A 288 11.37 -17.14 -1.61
CA ILE A 288 11.18 -18.60 -1.63
C ILE A 288 10.94 -19.16 -0.24
N ILE A 289 11.74 -18.76 0.76
CA ILE A 289 11.54 -19.19 2.16
C ILE A 289 10.15 -18.75 2.67
N ARG A 290 9.72 -17.54 2.33
CA ARG A 290 8.40 -17.03 2.69
C ARG A 290 7.28 -17.85 2.05
N LEU A 291 7.38 -18.16 0.76
CA LEU A 291 6.41 -19.01 0.06
C LEU A 291 6.34 -20.41 0.67
N LEU A 292 7.47 -21.04 0.97
CA LEU A 292 7.49 -22.36 1.61
C LEU A 292 6.80 -22.33 2.98
N LYS A 293 7.11 -21.35 3.83
CA LYS A 293 6.45 -21.19 5.13
C LYS A 293 4.94 -20.99 4.98
N GLN A 294 4.51 -20.16 4.04
CA GLN A 294 3.09 -19.91 3.78
C GLN A 294 2.40 -21.16 3.21
N PHE A 295 3.03 -21.89 2.29
CA PHE A 295 2.50 -23.12 1.75
C PHE A 295 2.22 -24.14 2.87
N VAL A 296 3.20 -24.40 3.73
CA VAL A 296 3.03 -25.32 4.86
C VAL A 296 1.94 -24.83 5.82
N PHE A 297 1.98 -23.56 6.20
CA PHE A 297 1.02 -22.98 7.13
C PHE A 297 -0.42 -23.08 6.61
N PHE A 298 -0.70 -22.60 5.41
CA PHE A 298 -2.06 -22.60 4.86
C PHE A 298 -2.54 -23.99 4.47
N SER A 299 -1.65 -24.92 4.12
CA SER A 299 -2.01 -26.32 3.91
C SER A 299 -2.48 -27.04 5.20
N LEU A 300 -2.03 -26.56 6.37
CA LEU A 300 -2.38 -27.13 7.66
C LEU A 300 -3.56 -26.43 8.34
N VAL A 301 -3.66 -25.10 8.20
CA VAL A 301 -4.53 -24.27 9.04
C VAL A 301 -5.75 -23.74 8.28
N ALA A 302 -5.66 -23.52 6.97
CA ALA A 302 -6.74 -22.88 6.22
C ALA A 302 -8.00 -23.74 6.12
N ASN A 303 -9.16 -23.08 6.07
CA ASN A 303 -10.41 -23.70 5.69
C ASN A 303 -10.36 -24.14 4.22
N LYS A 304 -11.06 -25.22 3.85
CA LYS A 304 -11.07 -25.77 2.47
C LYS A 304 -9.65 -26.05 1.92
N ARG A 305 -8.81 -26.70 2.71
CA ARG A 305 -7.40 -27.01 2.41
C ARG A 305 -7.11 -27.48 0.98
N PRO A 306 -7.86 -28.45 0.40
CA PRO A 306 -7.57 -28.90 -0.97
C PRO A 306 -7.67 -27.77 -2.01
N HIS A 307 -8.64 -26.86 -1.85
CA HIS A 307 -8.82 -25.71 -2.74
C HIS A 307 -7.67 -24.71 -2.57
N GLN A 308 -7.26 -24.42 -1.33
CA GLN A 308 -6.13 -23.55 -1.06
C GLN A 308 -4.83 -24.09 -1.66
N ILE A 309 -4.54 -25.38 -1.44
CA ILE A 309 -3.35 -26.04 -1.99
C ILE A 309 -3.37 -25.98 -3.52
N ARG A 310 -4.51 -26.31 -4.15
CA ARG A 310 -4.66 -26.23 -5.60
C ARG A 310 -4.36 -24.82 -6.14
N MET A 311 -4.88 -23.77 -5.50
CA MET A 311 -4.68 -22.40 -5.95
C MET A 311 -3.22 -21.94 -5.75
N MET A 312 -2.57 -22.31 -4.64
CA MET A 312 -1.15 -22.04 -4.43
C MET A 312 -0.27 -22.74 -5.48
N LEU A 313 -0.52 -24.04 -5.75
CA LEU A 313 0.24 -24.81 -6.77
C LEU A 313 0.01 -24.26 -8.18
N LEU A 314 -1.23 -23.86 -8.51
CA LEU A 314 -1.54 -23.23 -9.78
C LEU A 314 -0.83 -21.87 -9.92
N GLY A 315 -0.76 -21.09 -8.85
CA GLY A 315 0.02 -19.85 -8.80
C GLY A 315 1.51 -20.12 -9.06
N VAL A 316 2.08 -21.15 -8.41
CA VAL A 316 3.46 -21.60 -8.69
C VAL A 316 3.64 -21.91 -10.18
N TRP A 317 2.76 -22.73 -10.74
CA TRP A 317 2.88 -23.16 -12.14
C TRP A 317 2.76 -22.01 -13.15
N HIS A 318 1.80 -21.10 -12.94
CA HIS A 318 1.65 -19.91 -13.78
C HIS A 318 2.82 -18.93 -13.62
N GLY A 319 3.32 -18.73 -12.40
CA GLY A 319 4.50 -17.88 -12.14
C GLY A 319 5.76 -18.40 -12.84
N LEU A 320 5.98 -19.72 -12.82
CA LEU A 320 7.09 -20.36 -13.55
C LEU A 320 6.96 -20.18 -15.07
N ARG A 321 5.74 -20.17 -15.60
CA ARG A 321 5.43 -20.05 -17.04
C ARG A 321 5.19 -18.62 -17.52
N ASN A 322 5.35 -17.61 -16.66
CA ASN A 322 5.04 -16.21 -16.96
C ASN A 322 3.58 -15.97 -17.43
N ARG A 323 2.64 -16.77 -16.96
CA ARG A 323 1.21 -16.50 -17.17
C ARG A 323 0.72 -15.51 -16.17
N MET A 324 0.73 -14.25 -16.56
CA MET A 324 0.37 -13.10 -15.72
C MET A 324 -1.05 -12.62 -16.04
N GLY A 325 -1.44 -11.45 -15.52
CA GLY A 325 -2.75 -10.83 -15.73
C GLY A 325 -3.84 -11.39 -14.82
N ARG A 326 -5.09 -11.07 -15.14
CA ARG A 326 -6.27 -11.56 -14.43
C ARG A 326 -6.40 -13.07 -14.56
N PHE A 327 -6.69 -13.71 -13.44
CA PHE A 327 -6.97 -15.14 -13.41
C PHE A 327 -8.48 -15.38 -13.51
N ASP A 328 -8.94 -15.86 -14.63
CA ASP A 328 -10.32 -16.27 -14.84
C ASP A 328 -10.49 -17.76 -14.50
N LEU A 329 -11.45 -18.04 -13.62
CA LEU A 329 -11.85 -19.39 -13.26
C LEU A 329 -12.67 -20.08 -14.38
N THR A 330 -12.41 -19.80 -15.65
CA THR A 330 -13.02 -20.62 -16.70
C THR A 330 -12.54 -22.05 -16.50
N PRO A 331 -13.41 -23.05 -16.32
CA PRO A 331 -12.97 -24.43 -16.21
C PRO A 331 -12.15 -24.76 -17.45
N LEU A 332 -10.94 -25.27 -17.25
CA LEU A 332 -10.22 -25.94 -18.32
C LEU A 332 -11.16 -27.05 -18.84
N LYS A 333 -11.70 -26.84 -20.03
CA LYS A 333 -12.44 -27.87 -20.77
C LYS A 333 -11.55 -29.05 -21.02
#